data_78c9b1209676af689a779ceca1c77a7c
#
_entry.id   78c9b1209676af689a779ceca1c77a7c
#
_cell.length_a   1.000
_cell.length_b   1.000
_cell.length_c   1.000
_cell.angle_alpha   90.00
_cell.angle_beta   90.00
_cell.angle_gamma   90.00
#
_symmetry.space_group_name_H-M   'P 1'
#
loop_
_entity.id
_entity.type
_entity.pdbx_description
1 polymer ?
#
loop_
_entity_poly.entity_id
_entity_poly.type
_entity_poly.pdbx_seq_one_letter_code
_entity_poly.pdbx_strand_id
1 'polypeptide(L)'
;MDTVADISQVTDAARDAARVLANATTQVKNRGLEAIATALIERSDQILAANAEDVARGRAEQMSEGLLDRLALTKDRIRSIADAVHEIVALPDPVGQVVRGTRTDIGLRVTQERVPLGVVGIIYEARPNVTIDAATLAIKAGNAVILRGGSAAQASNRVLIEVCRDALTSVGLPADAIQTVDQWGRAGARAMMRARGAIDALIPRGGAGLINAVVEESHVPVIETGTGNCHLYVDASADLEAAEAIIMNAKTQRVGVCNAAETLLVHADVAARFLVAAITRLTTAGVTIHADGATRAIVDDQPAIDVDMIVDATEADWSTEYLSMDLAVRVVGSAEEATEHIRRYSTGHTEGIVASDVAAIRVFRAGVDAAAIAINASTRFTDGGQLGLGAEVGISTQKLHARGPMGLTELTTTTWIYEGEGTIRP
;
A
#
# COMPACT_ATOMS: atom_id res chain seq x y z
N MET A 1 34.28 0.41 -3.64
CA MET A 1 33.33 -0.48 -4.35
C MET A 1 32.59 -1.25 -3.27
N ASP A 2 31.32 -0.91 -3.02
CA ASP A 2 30.51 -1.67 -2.05
C ASP A 2 30.29 -3.08 -2.59
N THR A 3 30.75 -4.07 -1.86
CA THR A 3 30.59 -5.49 -2.21
C THR A 3 29.09 -5.82 -2.27
N VAL A 4 28.62 -6.26 -3.43
CA VAL A 4 27.25 -6.79 -3.57
C VAL A 4 27.23 -8.17 -2.91
N ALA A 5 26.24 -8.43 -2.05
CA ALA A 5 26.08 -9.74 -1.42
C ALA A 5 25.77 -10.81 -2.48
N ASP A 6 26.35 -12.00 -2.34
CA ASP A 6 25.92 -13.15 -3.13
C ASP A 6 24.67 -13.77 -2.49
N ILE A 7 23.55 -13.65 -3.18
CA ILE A 7 22.25 -14.19 -2.76
C ILE A 7 21.77 -15.36 -3.65
N SER A 8 22.67 -15.94 -4.48
CA SER A 8 22.32 -16.98 -5.44
C SER A 8 21.63 -18.18 -4.78
N GLN A 9 22.15 -18.66 -3.65
CA GLN A 9 21.53 -19.77 -2.93
C GLN A 9 20.11 -19.44 -2.44
N VAL A 10 19.89 -18.20 -1.99
CA VAL A 10 18.56 -17.74 -1.55
C VAL A 10 17.59 -17.68 -2.73
N THR A 11 18.02 -17.13 -3.87
CA THR A 11 17.18 -17.03 -5.05
C THR A 11 16.89 -18.37 -5.69
N ASP A 12 17.84 -19.29 -5.73
CA ASP A 12 17.65 -20.63 -6.28
C ASP A 12 16.67 -21.44 -5.44
N ALA A 13 16.83 -21.44 -4.11
CA ALA A 13 15.92 -22.08 -3.18
C ALA A 13 14.49 -21.51 -3.28
N ALA A 14 14.36 -20.18 -3.39
CA ALA A 14 13.07 -19.51 -3.58
C ALA A 14 12.41 -19.92 -4.92
N ARG A 15 13.18 -20.04 -6.01
CA ARG A 15 12.68 -20.49 -7.32
C ARG A 15 12.17 -21.94 -7.31
N ASP A 16 12.88 -22.84 -6.62
CA ASP A 16 12.43 -24.21 -6.47
C ASP A 16 11.16 -24.30 -5.64
N ALA A 17 11.06 -23.53 -4.56
CA ALA A 17 9.85 -23.42 -3.76
C ALA A 17 8.67 -22.80 -4.53
N ALA A 18 8.93 -21.78 -5.36
CA ALA A 18 7.90 -21.16 -6.21
C ALA A 18 7.28 -22.17 -7.20
N ARG A 19 8.07 -23.08 -7.78
CA ARG A 19 7.55 -24.14 -8.65
C ARG A 19 6.59 -25.09 -7.92
N VAL A 20 6.86 -25.38 -6.65
CA VAL A 20 5.98 -26.19 -5.81
C VAL A 20 4.68 -25.44 -5.51
N LEU A 21 4.78 -24.16 -5.11
CA LEU A 21 3.61 -23.34 -4.77
C LEU A 21 2.71 -23.05 -5.98
N ALA A 22 3.28 -22.85 -7.16
CA ALA A 22 2.53 -22.61 -8.39
C ALA A 22 1.60 -23.77 -8.76
N ASN A 23 1.93 -25.00 -8.33
CA ASN A 23 1.15 -26.21 -8.56
C ASN A 23 0.34 -26.64 -7.33
N ALA A 24 0.43 -25.91 -6.21
CA ALA A 24 -0.30 -26.23 -4.99
C ALA A 24 -1.77 -25.84 -5.12
N THR A 25 -2.67 -26.71 -4.69
CA THR A 25 -4.10 -26.40 -4.65
C THR A 25 -4.39 -25.34 -3.59
N THR A 26 -5.50 -24.62 -3.76
CA THR A 26 -6.00 -23.65 -2.76
C THR A 26 -6.04 -24.26 -1.35
N GLN A 27 -6.50 -25.51 -1.23
CA GLN A 27 -6.58 -26.20 0.07
C GLN A 27 -5.20 -26.38 0.71
N VAL A 28 -4.18 -26.72 -0.08
CA VAL A 28 -2.80 -26.89 0.40
C VAL A 28 -2.22 -25.56 0.87
N LYS A 29 -2.40 -24.49 0.06
CA LYS A 29 -1.97 -23.14 0.42
C LYS A 29 -2.67 -22.65 1.70
N ASN A 30 -3.99 -22.85 1.80
CA ASN A 30 -4.77 -22.47 2.98
C ASN A 30 -4.28 -23.18 4.25
N ARG A 31 -3.99 -24.49 4.19
CA ARG A 31 -3.39 -25.21 5.34
C ARG A 31 -2.07 -24.60 5.78
N GLY A 32 -1.23 -24.15 4.83
CA GLY A 32 0.01 -23.45 5.14
C GLY A 32 -0.23 -22.14 5.90
N LEU A 33 -1.21 -21.36 5.45
CA LEU A 33 -1.57 -20.08 6.09
C LEU A 33 -2.19 -20.30 7.48
N GLU A 34 -3.08 -21.28 7.64
CA GLU A 34 -3.66 -21.66 8.94
C GLU A 34 -2.58 -22.11 9.94
N ALA A 35 -1.59 -22.87 9.46
CA ALA A 35 -0.46 -23.28 10.30
C ALA A 35 0.39 -22.06 10.71
N ILE A 36 0.58 -21.07 9.83
CA ILE A 36 1.27 -19.82 10.16
C ILE A 36 0.47 -19.06 11.23
N ALA A 37 -0.83 -18.85 11.05
CA ALA A 37 -1.67 -18.16 12.02
C ALA A 37 -1.61 -18.81 13.41
N THR A 38 -1.71 -20.15 13.46
CA THR A 38 -1.59 -20.92 14.70
C THR A 38 -0.22 -20.74 15.34
N ALA A 39 0.87 -20.88 14.57
CA ALA A 39 2.24 -20.77 15.07
C ALA A 39 2.56 -19.37 15.60
N LEU A 40 2.00 -18.30 15.01
CA LEU A 40 2.14 -16.92 15.50
C LEU A 40 1.59 -16.79 16.93
N ILE A 41 0.46 -17.40 17.21
CA ILE A 41 -0.16 -17.38 18.55
C ILE A 41 0.63 -18.25 19.53
N GLU A 42 0.98 -19.48 19.15
CA GLU A 42 1.71 -20.43 20.00
C GLU A 42 3.11 -19.95 20.37
N ARG A 43 3.79 -19.27 19.43
CA ARG A 43 5.15 -18.75 19.62
C ARG A 43 5.17 -17.25 19.96
N SER A 44 4.04 -16.66 20.40
CA SER A 44 3.92 -15.23 20.68
C SER A 44 4.94 -14.72 21.69
N ASP A 45 5.28 -15.49 22.74
CA ASP A 45 6.25 -15.09 23.75
C ASP A 45 7.68 -15.01 23.15
N GLN A 46 8.05 -15.91 22.22
CA GLN A 46 9.33 -15.85 21.49
C GLN A 46 9.39 -14.61 20.58
N ILE A 47 8.29 -14.31 19.88
CA ILE A 47 8.19 -13.14 19.02
C ILE A 47 8.32 -11.85 19.83
N LEU A 48 7.62 -11.77 20.97
CA LEU A 48 7.67 -10.62 21.86
C LEU A 48 9.04 -10.41 22.49
N ALA A 49 9.74 -11.47 22.84
CA ALA A 49 11.12 -11.38 23.35
C ALA A 49 12.05 -10.74 22.31
N ALA A 50 12.01 -11.21 21.06
CA ALA A 50 12.80 -10.63 19.97
C ALA A 50 12.38 -9.18 19.66
N ASN A 51 11.08 -8.87 19.74
CA ASN A 51 10.60 -7.52 19.52
C ASN A 51 11.04 -6.56 20.62
N ALA A 52 11.11 -7.02 21.87
CA ALA A 52 11.62 -6.21 22.97
C ALA A 52 13.10 -5.79 22.76
N GLU A 53 13.93 -6.65 22.15
CA GLU A 53 15.30 -6.30 21.75
C GLU A 53 15.32 -5.16 20.74
N ASP A 54 14.46 -5.23 19.70
CA ASP A 54 14.37 -4.21 18.66
C ASP A 54 13.86 -2.88 19.23
N VAL A 55 12.82 -2.89 20.07
CA VAL A 55 12.28 -1.69 20.72
C VAL A 55 13.29 -1.05 21.67
N ALA A 56 14.03 -1.86 22.45
CA ALA A 56 15.07 -1.36 23.34
C ALA A 56 16.19 -0.67 22.54
N ARG A 57 16.61 -1.26 21.42
CA ARG A 57 17.60 -0.66 20.51
C ARG A 57 17.07 0.64 19.90
N GLY A 58 15.81 0.66 19.40
CA GLY A 58 15.21 1.86 18.83
C GLY A 58 15.13 3.02 19.84
N ARG A 59 14.83 2.73 21.11
CA ARG A 59 14.86 3.74 22.19
C ARG A 59 16.27 4.26 22.45
N ALA A 60 17.27 3.38 22.48
CA ALA A 60 18.67 3.77 22.66
C ALA A 60 19.19 4.65 21.51
N GLU A 61 18.69 4.43 20.29
CA GLU A 61 18.98 5.21 19.09
C GLU A 61 18.09 6.46 18.94
N GLN A 62 17.30 6.80 19.97
CA GLN A 62 16.39 7.98 19.98
C GLN A 62 15.38 8.00 18.83
N MET A 63 14.88 6.83 18.44
CA MET A 63 13.79 6.71 17.46
C MET A 63 12.55 7.47 17.95
N SER A 64 11.85 8.16 17.02
CA SER A 64 10.63 8.87 17.37
C SER A 64 9.53 7.93 17.90
N GLU A 65 8.67 8.43 18.79
CA GLU A 65 7.58 7.63 19.39
C GLU A 65 6.67 6.99 18.33
N GLY A 66 6.39 7.70 17.24
CA GLY A 66 5.58 7.15 16.14
C GLY A 66 6.25 5.98 15.40
N LEU A 67 7.58 5.98 15.29
CA LEU A 67 8.31 4.84 14.73
C LEU A 67 8.44 3.69 15.73
N LEU A 68 8.62 3.99 17.02
CA LEU A 68 8.62 3.00 18.09
C LEU A 68 7.25 2.29 18.20
N ASP A 69 6.14 3.03 18.09
CA ASP A 69 4.81 2.43 18.06
C ASP A 69 4.60 1.50 16.87
N ARG A 70 5.10 1.86 15.69
CA ARG A 70 5.05 1.00 14.49
C ARG A 70 5.91 -0.26 14.61
N LEU A 71 7.02 -0.18 15.36
CA LEU A 71 7.95 -1.29 15.60
C LEU A 71 7.42 -2.25 16.67
N ALA A 72 6.74 -1.72 17.70
CA ALA A 72 6.34 -2.48 18.86
C ALA A 72 5.25 -3.52 18.54
N LEU A 73 5.41 -4.74 19.01
CA LEU A 73 4.39 -5.78 19.02
C LEU A 73 3.85 -5.98 20.45
N THR A 74 2.58 -6.35 20.54
CA THR A 74 1.89 -6.79 21.75
C THR A 74 1.18 -8.11 21.47
N LYS A 75 0.73 -8.82 22.49
CA LYS A 75 -0.08 -10.03 22.29
C LYS A 75 -1.32 -9.77 21.43
N ASP A 76 -1.96 -8.61 21.63
CA ASP A 76 -3.15 -8.23 20.85
C ASP A 76 -2.77 -7.90 19.39
N ARG A 77 -1.64 -7.22 19.14
CA ARG A 77 -1.15 -6.99 17.78
C ARG A 77 -0.79 -8.31 17.07
N ILE A 78 -0.16 -9.27 17.77
CA ILE A 78 0.13 -10.59 17.19
C ILE A 78 -1.18 -11.34 16.88
N ARG A 79 -2.19 -11.26 17.76
CA ARG A 79 -3.51 -11.82 17.49
C ARG A 79 -4.15 -11.18 16.25
N SER A 80 -4.13 -9.85 16.15
CA SER A 80 -4.65 -9.15 14.98
C SER A 80 -3.91 -9.54 13.69
N ILE A 81 -2.60 -9.80 13.74
CA ILE A 81 -1.84 -10.33 12.60
C ILE A 81 -2.32 -11.75 12.22
N ALA A 82 -2.54 -12.62 13.21
CA ALA A 82 -3.05 -13.96 12.95
C ALA A 82 -4.49 -13.94 12.38
N ASP A 83 -5.33 -13.04 12.88
CA ASP A 83 -6.69 -12.83 12.37
C ASP A 83 -6.65 -12.36 10.90
N ALA A 84 -5.75 -11.43 10.55
CA ALA A 84 -5.54 -10.99 9.17
C ALA A 84 -5.08 -12.14 8.25
N VAL A 85 -4.28 -13.10 8.76
CA VAL A 85 -3.94 -14.30 8.00
C VAL A 85 -5.18 -15.16 7.73
N HIS A 86 -6.10 -15.29 8.68
CA HIS A 86 -7.36 -16.00 8.47
C HIS A 86 -8.27 -15.29 7.45
N GLU A 87 -8.25 -13.95 7.41
CA GLU A 87 -8.95 -13.20 6.35
C GLU A 87 -8.36 -13.55 4.97
N ILE A 88 -7.03 -13.63 4.83
CA ILE A 88 -6.37 -14.05 3.58
C ILE A 88 -6.74 -15.49 3.21
N VAL A 89 -6.85 -16.41 4.17
CA VAL A 89 -7.32 -17.79 3.92
C VAL A 89 -8.70 -17.80 3.29
N ALA A 90 -9.61 -16.93 3.73
CA ALA A 90 -10.97 -16.83 3.24
C ALA A 90 -11.09 -16.21 1.83
N LEU A 91 -10.07 -15.49 1.35
CA LEU A 91 -10.09 -14.88 0.03
C LEU A 91 -10.10 -15.92 -1.09
N PRO A 92 -10.79 -15.64 -2.21
CA PRO A 92 -10.72 -16.46 -3.42
C PRO A 92 -9.28 -16.54 -3.95
N ASP A 93 -8.86 -17.74 -4.30
CA ASP A 93 -7.56 -17.97 -4.93
C ASP A 93 -7.60 -17.48 -6.39
N PRO A 94 -6.74 -16.56 -6.82
CA PRO A 94 -6.74 -16.07 -8.18
C PRO A 94 -6.08 -17.04 -9.17
N VAL A 95 -5.23 -17.97 -8.71
CA VAL A 95 -4.48 -18.90 -9.58
C VAL A 95 -5.43 -19.85 -10.28
N GLY A 96 -5.30 -19.97 -11.60
CA GLY A 96 -6.15 -20.80 -12.44
C GLY A 96 -7.46 -20.13 -12.86
N GLN A 97 -7.73 -18.88 -12.44
CA GLN A 97 -8.92 -18.16 -12.93
C GLN A 97 -8.77 -17.85 -14.42
N VAL A 98 -9.80 -18.17 -15.20
CA VAL A 98 -9.88 -17.82 -16.62
C VAL A 98 -10.30 -16.35 -16.74
N VAL A 99 -9.38 -15.50 -17.23
CA VAL A 99 -9.61 -14.07 -17.45
C VAL A 99 -10.45 -13.86 -18.72
N ARG A 100 -10.16 -14.63 -19.76
CA ARG A 100 -10.91 -14.65 -21.01
C ARG A 100 -10.76 -15.99 -21.71
N GLY A 101 -11.73 -16.36 -22.54
CA GLY A 101 -11.69 -17.55 -23.38
C GLY A 101 -12.44 -17.30 -24.68
N THR A 102 -11.96 -17.93 -25.77
CA THR A 102 -12.60 -17.87 -27.07
C THR A 102 -12.31 -19.13 -27.88
N ARG A 103 -13.05 -19.34 -28.98
CA ARG A 103 -12.75 -20.34 -29.99
C ARG A 103 -12.52 -19.61 -31.30
N THR A 104 -11.40 -19.91 -31.95
CA THR A 104 -11.09 -19.34 -33.27
C THR A 104 -11.89 -19.98 -34.38
N ASP A 105 -11.96 -19.33 -35.55
CA ASP A 105 -12.68 -19.84 -36.74
C ASP A 105 -12.14 -21.19 -37.22
N ILE A 106 -10.85 -21.48 -36.95
CA ILE A 106 -10.19 -22.78 -37.27
C ILE A 106 -10.36 -23.82 -36.15
N GLY A 107 -11.20 -23.52 -35.14
CA GLY A 107 -11.55 -24.46 -34.07
C GLY A 107 -10.60 -24.49 -32.87
N LEU A 108 -9.52 -23.69 -32.86
CA LEU A 108 -8.58 -23.63 -31.74
C LEU A 108 -9.29 -23.02 -30.52
N ARG A 109 -9.27 -23.72 -29.39
CA ARG A 109 -9.72 -23.19 -28.11
C ARG A 109 -8.59 -22.39 -27.47
N VAL A 110 -8.88 -21.17 -27.07
CA VAL A 110 -7.89 -20.25 -26.47
C VAL A 110 -8.41 -19.78 -25.14
N THR A 111 -7.62 -19.97 -24.07
CA THR A 111 -7.89 -19.39 -22.74
C THR A 111 -6.72 -18.54 -22.29
N GLN A 112 -7.01 -17.55 -21.50
CA GLN A 112 -6.01 -16.78 -20.76
C GLN A 112 -6.29 -16.99 -19.27
N GLU A 113 -5.34 -17.58 -18.57
CA GLU A 113 -5.48 -17.98 -17.18
C GLU A 113 -4.47 -17.27 -16.28
N ARG A 114 -4.87 -16.99 -15.03
CA ARG A 114 -3.98 -16.40 -14.02
C ARG A 114 -2.98 -17.44 -13.53
N VAL A 115 -1.73 -17.01 -13.46
CA VAL A 115 -0.61 -17.78 -12.90
C VAL A 115 0.17 -16.90 -11.91
N PRO A 116 0.87 -17.49 -10.92
CA PRO A 116 1.76 -16.74 -10.03
C PRO A 116 2.80 -15.94 -10.80
N LEU A 117 3.29 -14.84 -10.20
CA LEU A 117 4.47 -14.12 -10.72
C LEU A 117 5.73 -14.99 -10.67
N GLY A 118 5.89 -15.77 -9.61
CA GLY A 118 7.05 -16.61 -9.36
C GLY A 118 7.75 -16.29 -8.04
N VAL A 119 8.90 -15.63 -8.10
CA VAL A 119 9.63 -15.12 -6.92
C VAL A 119 9.42 -13.62 -6.80
N VAL A 120 8.80 -13.19 -5.70
CA VAL A 120 8.55 -11.78 -5.41
C VAL A 120 9.53 -11.31 -4.34
N GLY A 121 10.29 -10.25 -4.62
CA GLY A 121 11.13 -9.58 -3.62
C GLY A 121 10.37 -8.42 -2.98
N ILE A 122 10.41 -8.30 -1.65
CA ILE A 122 9.78 -7.19 -0.95
C ILE A 122 10.81 -6.51 -0.06
N ILE A 123 11.05 -5.20 -0.33
CA ILE A 123 11.98 -4.37 0.44
C ILE A 123 11.15 -3.38 1.24
N TYR A 124 11.20 -3.46 2.57
CA TYR A 124 10.32 -2.68 3.43
C TYR A 124 11.04 -2.11 4.66
N GLU A 125 10.44 -1.08 5.24
CA GLU A 125 10.92 -0.43 6.46
C GLU A 125 10.54 -1.23 7.72
N ALA A 126 10.92 -0.74 8.88
CA ALA A 126 10.76 -1.38 10.19
C ALA A 126 9.28 -1.50 10.63
N ARG A 127 8.57 -2.48 10.05
CA ARG A 127 7.18 -2.83 10.39
C ARG A 127 7.06 -4.35 10.45
N PRO A 128 7.16 -4.98 11.64
CA PRO A 128 7.15 -6.44 11.75
C PRO A 128 5.90 -7.12 11.16
N ASN A 129 4.73 -6.47 11.20
CA ASN A 129 3.50 -7.00 10.59
C ASN A 129 3.63 -7.18 9.07
N VAL A 130 4.36 -6.29 8.39
CA VAL A 130 4.55 -6.39 6.92
C VAL A 130 5.26 -7.69 6.53
N THR A 131 6.12 -8.22 7.38
CA THR A 131 6.76 -9.53 7.18
C THR A 131 5.73 -10.63 6.97
N ILE A 132 4.68 -10.66 7.80
CA ILE A 132 3.63 -11.66 7.73
C ILE A 132 2.66 -11.38 6.58
N ASP A 133 2.21 -10.13 6.43
CA ASP A 133 1.29 -9.73 5.37
C ASP A 133 1.89 -10.08 3.99
N ALA A 134 3.15 -9.70 3.77
CA ALA A 134 3.88 -9.98 2.55
C ALA A 134 4.05 -11.49 2.27
N ALA A 135 4.45 -12.25 3.30
CA ALA A 135 4.66 -13.69 3.17
C ALA A 135 3.36 -14.44 2.87
N THR A 136 2.29 -14.13 3.59
CA THR A 136 1.01 -14.85 3.47
C THR A 136 0.27 -14.53 2.18
N LEU A 137 0.29 -13.27 1.72
CA LEU A 137 -0.25 -12.88 0.42
C LEU A 137 0.52 -13.53 -0.72
N ALA A 138 1.87 -13.54 -0.67
CA ALA A 138 2.69 -14.20 -1.68
C ALA A 138 2.36 -15.69 -1.78
N ILE A 139 2.32 -16.41 -0.66
CA ILE A 139 2.00 -17.86 -0.63
C ILE A 139 0.59 -18.12 -1.15
N LYS A 140 -0.41 -17.35 -0.73
CA LYS A 140 -1.79 -17.51 -1.21
C LYS A 140 -1.90 -17.33 -2.71
N ALA A 141 -1.15 -16.38 -3.27
CA ALA A 141 -1.06 -16.14 -4.72
C ALA A 141 -0.13 -17.13 -5.44
N GLY A 142 0.44 -18.12 -4.74
CA GLY A 142 1.28 -19.17 -5.31
C GLY A 142 2.74 -18.76 -5.56
N ASN A 143 3.21 -17.66 -4.98
CA ASN A 143 4.57 -17.15 -5.12
C ASN A 143 5.47 -17.55 -3.94
N ALA A 144 6.78 -17.69 -4.20
CA ALA A 144 7.78 -17.57 -3.15
C ALA A 144 8.14 -16.09 -2.93
N VAL A 145 8.57 -15.74 -1.72
CA VAL A 145 8.93 -14.37 -1.36
C VAL A 145 10.32 -14.29 -0.78
N ILE A 146 11.08 -13.26 -1.18
CA ILE A 146 12.36 -12.88 -0.58
C ILE A 146 12.16 -11.54 0.10
N LEU A 147 12.33 -11.51 1.42
CA LEU A 147 12.07 -10.38 2.29
C LEU A 147 13.37 -9.64 2.61
N ARG A 148 13.30 -8.31 2.60
CA ARG A 148 14.33 -7.44 3.15
C ARG A 148 13.67 -6.38 4.02
N GLY A 149 13.65 -6.61 5.32
CA GLY A 149 13.10 -5.69 6.30
C GLY A 149 14.08 -4.64 6.77
N GLY A 150 13.58 -3.54 7.35
CA GLY A 150 14.40 -2.51 7.96
C GLY A 150 15.22 -3.03 9.14
N SER A 151 16.45 -2.52 9.31
CA SER A 151 17.38 -2.95 10.38
C SER A 151 16.82 -2.77 11.79
N ALA A 152 15.91 -1.82 11.98
CA ALA A 152 15.29 -1.59 13.29
C ALA A 152 14.40 -2.77 13.76
N ALA A 153 13.86 -3.59 12.85
CA ALA A 153 13.02 -4.75 13.15
C ALA A 153 13.74 -6.10 12.96
N GLN A 154 15.08 -6.11 12.93
CA GLN A 154 15.85 -7.27 12.51
C GLN A 154 15.65 -8.52 13.39
N ALA A 155 15.59 -8.37 14.71
CA ALA A 155 15.35 -9.50 15.62
C ALA A 155 13.93 -10.04 15.48
N SER A 156 12.93 -9.16 15.40
CA SER A 156 11.54 -9.52 15.17
C SER A 156 11.35 -10.25 13.84
N ASN A 157 11.88 -9.68 12.75
CA ASN A 157 11.75 -10.27 11.40
C ASN A 157 12.35 -11.67 11.33
N ARG A 158 13.55 -11.86 11.92
CA ARG A 158 14.20 -13.16 11.96
C ARG A 158 13.30 -14.22 12.59
N VAL A 159 12.72 -13.93 13.77
CA VAL A 159 11.86 -14.87 14.48
C VAL A 159 10.52 -15.08 13.74
N LEU A 160 9.90 -14.03 13.19
CA LEU A 160 8.68 -14.15 12.41
C LEU A 160 8.87 -15.04 11.18
N ILE A 161 9.98 -14.85 10.45
CA ILE A 161 10.31 -15.67 9.28
C ILE A 161 10.55 -17.13 9.68
N GLU A 162 11.29 -17.39 10.78
CA GLU A 162 11.51 -18.73 11.32
C GLU A 162 10.16 -19.41 11.66
N VAL A 163 9.28 -18.71 12.37
CA VAL A 163 7.93 -19.21 12.72
C VAL A 163 7.15 -19.61 11.48
N CYS A 164 7.16 -18.77 10.44
CA CYS A 164 6.45 -19.05 9.19
C CYS A 164 7.07 -20.25 8.44
N ARG A 165 8.38 -20.34 8.35
CA ARG A 165 9.11 -21.44 7.69
C ARG A 165 8.84 -22.79 8.35
N ASP A 166 8.87 -22.84 9.69
CA ASP A 166 8.56 -24.03 10.48
C ASP A 166 7.09 -24.44 10.28
N ALA A 167 6.16 -23.49 10.29
CA ALA A 167 4.75 -23.72 10.06
C ALA A 167 4.48 -24.34 8.67
N LEU A 168 5.11 -23.81 7.61
CA LEU A 168 5.01 -24.38 6.27
C LEU A 168 5.54 -25.81 6.21
N THR A 169 6.69 -26.07 6.83
CA THR A 169 7.30 -27.40 6.89
C THR A 169 6.38 -28.42 7.58
N SER A 170 5.69 -28.01 8.64
CA SER A 170 4.78 -28.88 9.41
C SER A 170 3.61 -29.42 8.59
N VAL A 171 3.25 -28.74 7.49
CA VAL A 171 2.17 -29.16 6.58
C VAL A 171 2.66 -29.63 5.22
N GLY A 172 3.97 -29.85 5.07
CA GLY A 172 4.59 -30.37 3.85
C GLY A 172 4.81 -29.36 2.73
N LEU A 173 4.73 -28.07 3.03
CA LEU A 173 5.12 -27.00 2.12
C LEU A 173 6.61 -26.63 2.29
N PRO A 174 7.28 -26.15 1.23
CA PRO A 174 8.70 -25.81 1.32
C PRO A 174 8.93 -24.60 2.23
N ALA A 175 9.79 -24.74 3.22
CA ALA A 175 10.23 -23.62 4.05
C ALA A 175 10.84 -22.48 3.22
N ASP A 176 11.51 -22.83 2.12
CA ASP A 176 12.18 -21.90 1.21
C ASP A 176 11.22 -21.04 0.37
N ALA A 177 9.91 -21.23 0.52
CA ALA A 177 8.90 -20.31 0.02
C ALA A 177 8.97 -18.92 0.68
N ILE A 178 9.56 -18.84 1.87
CA ILE A 178 9.83 -17.57 2.57
C ILE A 178 11.32 -17.48 2.84
N GLN A 179 11.97 -16.53 2.19
CA GLN A 179 13.39 -16.26 2.31
C GLN A 179 13.66 -14.84 2.83
N THR A 180 14.86 -14.59 3.34
CA THR A 180 15.31 -13.25 3.74
C THR A 180 16.75 -13.00 3.36
N VAL A 181 17.06 -11.72 3.15
CA VAL A 181 18.43 -11.22 2.94
C VAL A 181 18.84 -10.20 4.03
N ASP A 182 18.12 -10.16 5.14
CA ASP A 182 18.35 -9.20 6.23
C ASP A 182 19.77 -9.27 6.80
N GLN A 183 20.41 -10.45 6.81
CA GLN A 183 21.77 -10.65 7.27
C GLN A 183 22.81 -9.83 6.49
N TRP A 184 22.51 -9.46 5.26
CA TRP A 184 23.38 -8.61 4.42
C TRP A 184 22.99 -7.13 4.42
N GLY A 185 21.97 -6.74 5.17
CA GLY A 185 21.54 -5.36 5.31
C GLY A 185 21.29 -4.66 3.94
N ARG A 186 21.90 -3.50 3.74
CA ARG A 186 21.78 -2.74 2.47
C ARG A 186 22.41 -3.47 1.27
N ALA A 187 23.45 -4.25 1.47
CA ALA A 187 24.06 -5.05 0.41
C ALA A 187 23.10 -6.13 -0.10
N GLY A 188 22.30 -6.74 0.79
CA GLY A 188 21.23 -7.66 0.42
C GLY A 188 20.12 -7.00 -0.42
N ALA A 189 19.67 -5.79 -0.05
CA ALA A 189 18.72 -5.03 -0.85
C ALA A 189 19.24 -4.75 -2.28
N ARG A 190 20.49 -4.29 -2.39
CA ARG A 190 21.14 -4.06 -3.69
C ARG A 190 21.30 -5.35 -4.50
N ALA A 191 21.58 -6.48 -3.84
CA ALA A 191 21.64 -7.77 -4.51
C ALA A 191 20.29 -8.17 -5.08
N MET A 192 19.19 -7.99 -4.33
CA MET A 192 17.83 -8.21 -4.82
C MET A 192 17.52 -7.34 -6.04
N MET A 193 17.82 -6.04 -6.00
CA MET A 193 17.59 -5.12 -7.13
C MET A 193 18.35 -5.54 -8.39
N ARG A 194 19.47 -6.25 -8.27
CA ARG A 194 20.28 -6.73 -9.40
C ARG A 194 19.99 -8.18 -9.82
N ALA A 195 19.14 -8.89 -9.09
CA ALA A 195 18.85 -10.31 -9.32
C ALA A 195 17.85 -10.55 -10.46
N ARG A 196 18.01 -9.84 -11.59
CA ARG A 196 17.17 -10.01 -12.78
C ARG A 196 17.20 -11.45 -13.28
N GLY A 197 16.01 -12.02 -13.53
CA GLY A 197 15.86 -13.42 -13.96
C GLY A 197 15.89 -14.43 -12.81
N ALA A 198 16.26 -14.01 -11.58
CA ALA A 198 16.15 -14.81 -10.37
C ALA A 198 15.00 -14.35 -9.47
N ILE A 199 14.70 -13.07 -9.48
CA ILE A 199 13.51 -12.45 -8.89
C ILE A 199 12.65 -11.89 -10.04
N ASP A 200 11.34 -12.17 -10.00
CA ASP A 200 10.40 -11.81 -11.08
C ASP A 200 9.82 -10.40 -10.93
N ALA A 201 9.59 -9.96 -9.69
CA ALA A 201 9.15 -8.61 -9.38
C ALA A 201 9.67 -8.15 -8.01
N LEU A 202 9.94 -6.83 -7.87
CA LEU A 202 10.24 -6.19 -6.59
C LEU A 202 9.10 -5.24 -6.19
N ILE A 203 8.78 -5.22 -4.91
CA ILE A 203 7.78 -4.33 -4.31
C ILE A 203 8.45 -3.56 -3.16
N PRO A 204 8.78 -2.28 -3.34
CA PRO A 204 9.24 -1.44 -2.23
C PRO A 204 8.06 -1.03 -1.34
N ARG A 205 8.27 -0.98 0.00
CA ARG A 205 7.28 -0.54 1.00
C ARG A 205 7.92 0.38 2.04
N GLY A 206 7.75 1.67 1.91
CA GLY A 206 8.35 2.63 2.83
C GLY A 206 8.17 4.07 2.38
N GLY A 207 8.98 4.97 2.89
CA GLY A 207 8.98 6.36 2.47
C GLY A 207 9.56 6.56 1.07
N ALA A 208 9.32 7.76 0.50
CA ALA A 208 9.71 8.15 -0.85
C ALA A 208 11.19 7.84 -1.18
N GLY A 209 12.10 8.06 -0.22
CA GLY A 209 13.53 7.79 -0.43
C GLY A 209 13.86 6.32 -0.70
N LEU A 210 13.19 5.37 -0.03
CA LEU A 210 13.35 3.95 -0.30
C LEU A 210 12.73 3.58 -1.65
N ILE A 211 11.54 4.06 -1.92
CA ILE A 211 10.79 3.75 -3.15
C ILE A 211 11.60 4.23 -4.35
N ASN A 212 12.04 5.49 -4.35
CA ASN A 212 12.83 6.08 -5.45
C ASN A 212 14.14 5.31 -5.65
N ALA A 213 14.88 4.98 -4.58
CA ALA A 213 16.11 4.22 -4.70
C ALA A 213 15.89 2.84 -5.35
N VAL A 214 14.81 2.14 -5.00
CA VAL A 214 14.48 0.84 -5.61
C VAL A 214 14.08 1.02 -7.08
N VAL A 215 13.27 2.02 -7.40
CA VAL A 215 12.80 2.28 -8.77
C VAL A 215 13.96 2.66 -9.69
N GLU A 216 14.88 3.51 -9.22
CA GLU A 216 16.01 4.01 -10.01
C GLU A 216 17.14 2.98 -10.17
N GLU A 217 17.43 2.18 -9.13
CA GLU A 217 18.58 1.28 -9.12
C GLU A 217 18.26 -0.16 -9.55
N SER A 218 16.96 -0.55 -9.64
CA SER A 218 16.58 -1.94 -9.90
C SER A 218 16.70 -2.33 -11.37
N HIS A 219 17.28 -3.52 -11.60
CA HIS A 219 17.24 -4.22 -12.88
C HIS A 219 16.10 -5.26 -12.94
N VAL A 220 15.50 -5.56 -11.80
CA VAL A 220 14.28 -6.40 -11.69
C VAL A 220 13.07 -5.50 -11.91
N PRO A 221 12.01 -5.94 -12.57
CA PRO A 221 10.77 -5.19 -12.67
C PRO A 221 10.25 -4.76 -11.29
N VAL A 222 9.91 -3.49 -11.13
CA VAL A 222 9.39 -2.93 -9.87
C VAL A 222 7.91 -2.67 -10.00
N ILE A 223 7.14 -3.16 -9.03
CA ILE A 223 5.76 -2.71 -8.80
C ILE A 223 5.85 -1.65 -7.70
N GLU A 224 5.85 -0.41 -8.13
CA GLU A 224 6.06 0.75 -7.26
C GLU A 224 4.84 0.99 -6.37
N THR A 225 5.06 1.19 -5.07
CA THR A 225 4.05 1.75 -4.17
C THR A 225 4.18 3.28 -4.16
N GLY A 226 3.03 3.97 -4.19
CA GLY A 226 3.02 5.44 -4.25
C GLY A 226 3.10 6.11 -2.87
N THR A 227 3.65 7.32 -2.84
CA THR A 227 3.39 8.30 -1.79
C THR A 227 2.02 8.94 -2.02
N GLY A 228 1.39 9.47 -0.98
CA GLY A 228 0.00 9.90 -1.03
C GLY A 228 -0.22 11.39 -0.77
N ASN A 229 0.12 12.28 -1.73
CA ASN A 229 -0.39 13.65 -1.68
C ASN A 229 -1.84 13.68 -2.17
N CYS A 230 -2.78 13.32 -1.28
CA CYS A 230 -4.20 13.15 -1.61
C CYS A 230 -4.96 14.47 -1.47
N HIS A 231 -5.79 14.79 -2.46
CA HIS A 231 -6.63 15.98 -2.47
C HIS A 231 -8.10 15.64 -2.22
N LEU A 232 -8.82 16.55 -1.57
CA LEU A 232 -10.27 16.54 -1.50
C LEU A 232 -10.79 17.85 -2.05
N TYR A 233 -11.62 17.80 -3.09
CA TYR A 233 -12.30 18.96 -3.67
C TYR A 233 -13.75 19.02 -3.21
N VAL A 234 -14.16 20.17 -2.66
CA VAL A 234 -15.54 20.49 -2.27
C VAL A 234 -16.12 21.42 -3.32
N ASP A 235 -17.04 20.90 -4.11
CA ASP A 235 -17.70 21.61 -5.22
C ASP A 235 -18.78 22.58 -4.73
N ALA A 236 -19.17 23.53 -5.58
CA ALA A 236 -20.27 24.45 -5.31
C ALA A 236 -21.60 23.73 -4.98
N SER A 237 -21.81 22.54 -5.55
CA SER A 237 -23.00 21.71 -5.36
C SER A 237 -22.91 20.76 -4.17
N ALA A 238 -21.84 20.82 -3.38
CA ALA A 238 -21.60 19.87 -2.30
C ALA A 238 -22.64 19.99 -1.17
N ASP A 239 -22.98 18.83 -0.59
CA ASP A 239 -23.55 18.79 0.76
C ASP A 239 -22.43 19.14 1.73
N LEU A 240 -22.51 20.33 2.34
CA LEU A 240 -21.44 20.88 3.17
C LEU A 240 -21.30 20.15 4.50
N GLU A 241 -22.34 19.56 5.05
CA GLU A 241 -22.29 18.76 6.28
C GLU A 241 -21.56 17.44 5.99
N ALA A 242 -21.89 16.77 4.88
CA ALA A 242 -21.17 15.58 4.43
C ALA A 242 -19.70 15.91 4.10
N ALA A 243 -19.41 17.02 3.44
CA ALA A 243 -18.05 17.45 3.10
C ALA A 243 -17.19 17.67 4.37
N GLU A 244 -17.78 18.29 5.41
CA GLU A 244 -17.11 18.48 6.69
C GLU A 244 -16.80 17.16 7.39
N ALA A 245 -17.74 16.23 7.44
CA ALA A 245 -17.53 14.89 7.99
C ALA A 245 -16.45 14.12 7.22
N ILE A 246 -16.44 14.23 5.89
CA ILE A 246 -15.46 13.58 5.02
C ILE A 246 -14.06 14.13 5.26
N ILE A 247 -13.85 15.45 5.27
CA ILE A 247 -12.50 16.03 5.47
C ILE A 247 -11.97 15.75 6.88
N MET A 248 -12.83 15.83 7.91
CA MET A 248 -12.45 15.45 9.26
C MET A 248 -11.96 13.99 9.32
N ASN A 249 -12.72 13.06 8.74
CA ASN A 249 -12.30 11.65 8.67
C ASN A 249 -11.03 11.48 7.84
N ALA A 250 -10.95 12.10 6.66
CA ALA A 250 -9.84 11.96 5.74
C ALA A 250 -8.52 12.47 6.35
N LYS A 251 -8.55 13.52 7.19
CA LYS A 251 -7.35 14.07 7.80
C LYS A 251 -7.05 13.53 9.18
N THR A 252 -8.05 13.33 10.05
CA THR A 252 -7.79 13.11 11.50
C THR A 252 -7.89 11.67 11.94
N GLN A 253 -8.52 10.76 11.18
CA GLN A 253 -8.69 9.37 11.57
C GLN A 253 -7.32 8.64 11.71
N ARG A 254 -6.38 8.90 10.80
CA ARG A 254 -5.00 8.40 10.86
C ARG A 254 -4.12 9.19 9.90
N VAL A 255 -3.27 10.07 10.42
CA VAL A 255 -2.48 11.01 9.61
C VAL A 255 -1.26 10.37 8.92
N GLY A 256 -0.62 9.40 9.54
CA GLY A 256 0.64 8.81 9.07
C GLY A 256 0.46 7.71 8.01
N VAL A 257 -0.48 7.87 7.06
CA VAL A 257 -0.78 6.92 6.00
C VAL A 257 -1.02 7.64 4.67
N CYS A 258 -0.67 6.99 3.57
CA CYS A 258 -0.64 7.56 2.22
C CYS A 258 -2.02 7.95 1.64
N ASN A 259 -3.13 7.50 2.23
CA ASN A 259 -4.49 7.85 1.81
C ASN A 259 -5.15 8.91 2.72
N ALA A 260 -4.40 9.52 3.66
CA ALA A 260 -4.86 10.70 4.40
C ALA A 260 -4.93 11.91 3.46
N ALA A 261 -5.89 12.82 3.68
CA ALA A 261 -5.94 14.06 2.91
C ALA A 261 -4.77 14.98 3.30
N GLU A 262 -4.11 15.54 2.29
CA GLU A 262 -3.00 16.47 2.46
C GLU A 262 -3.36 17.87 1.92
N THR A 263 -4.28 17.94 0.96
CA THR A 263 -4.79 19.19 0.40
C THR A 263 -6.31 19.20 0.32
N LEU A 264 -6.93 20.30 0.78
CA LEU A 264 -8.35 20.61 0.64
C LEU A 264 -8.54 21.74 -0.36
N LEU A 265 -9.25 21.47 -1.45
CA LEU A 265 -9.65 22.45 -2.45
C LEU A 265 -11.14 22.79 -2.25
N VAL A 266 -11.50 24.05 -2.26
CA VAL A 266 -12.89 24.47 -2.01
C VAL A 266 -13.35 25.46 -3.06
N HIS A 267 -14.53 25.19 -3.67
CA HIS A 267 -15.11 26.10 -4.63
C HIS A 267 -15.45 27.46 -4.01
N ALA A 268 -15.13 28.53 -4.70
CA ALA A 268 -15.27 29.91 -4.20
C ALA A 268 -16.71 30.23 -3.71
N ASP A 269 -17.75 29.71 -4.40
CA ASP A 269 -19.15 29.97 -4.06
C ASP A 269 -19.60 29.42 -2.70
N VAL A 270 -18.92 28.41 -2.19
CA VAL A 270 -19.21 27.79 -0.89
C VAL A 270 -18.13 28.04 0.16
N ALA A 271 -16.97 28.57 -0.25
CA ALA A 271 -15.78 28.71 0.60
C ALA A 271 -16.09 29.49 1.88
N ALA A 272 -16.72 30.66 1.80
CA ALA A 272 -17.00 31.48 2.97
C ALA A 272 -17.86 30.77 4.03
N ARG A 273 -18.77 29.90 3.59
CA ARG A 273 -19.67 29.17 4.48
C ARG A 273 -19.06 27.87 4.99
N PHE A 274 -18.36 27.14 4.13
CA PHE A 274 -17.78 25.84 4.44
C PHE A 274 -16.50 25.97 5.27
N LEU A 275 -15.56 26.84 4.86
CA LEU A 275 -14.24 26.92 5.51
C LEU A 275 -14.32 27.34 6.96
N VAL A 276 -15.23 28.25 7.34
CA VAL A 276 -15.38 28.65 8.74
C VAL A 276 -15.72 27.46 9.63
N ALA A 277 -16.70 26.65 9.23
CA ALA A 277 -17.10 25.46 9.99
C ALA A 277 -16.00 24.39 9.99
N ALA A 278 -15.49 24.04 8.81
CA ALA A 278 -14.50 22.95 8.64
C ALA A 278 -13.18 23.28 9.35
N ILE A 279 -12.64 24.50 9.18
CA ILE A 279 -11.37 24.90 9.80
C ILE A 279 -11.50 25.05 11.32
N THR A 280 -12.63 25.55 11.85
CA THR A 280 -12.87 25.55 13.30
C THR A 280 -12.75 24.13 13.88
N ARG A 281 -13.34 23.12 13.23
CA ARG A 281 -13.26 21.74 13.72
C ARG A 281 -11.87 21.14 13.54
N LEU A 282 -11.22 21.40 12.40
CA LEU A 282 -9.86 20.89 12.11
C LEU A 282 -8.86 21.45 13.12
N THR A 283 -8.85 22.78 13.38
CA THR A 283 -7.95 23.41 14.35
C THR A 283 -8.25 22.96 15.78
N THR A 284 -9.52 22.79 16.14
CA THR A 284 -9.91 22.21 17.44
C THR A 284 -9.39 20.78 17.60
N ALA A 285 -9.28 20.01 16.51
CA ALA A 285 -8.68 18.68 16.49
C ALA A 285 -7.14 18.72 16.45
N GLY A 286 -6.51 19.89 16.42
CA GLY A 286 -5.06 20.07 16.39
C GLY A 286 -4.43 20.07 15.00
N VAL A 287 -5.21 20.31 13.95
CA VAL A 287 -4.70 20.40 12.57
C VAL A 287 -4.20 21.80 12.29
N THR A 288 -2.95 21.95 11.88
CA THR A 288 -2.38 23.18 11.34
C THR A 288 -2.83 23.36 9.89
N ILE A 289 -3.35 24.52 9.55
CA ILE A 289 -3.87 24.84 8.23
C ILE A 289 -2.85 25.70 7.48
N HIS A 290 -2.36 25.21 6.35
CA HIS A 290 -1.54 25.97 5.41
C HIS A 290 -2.48 26.61 4.38
N ALA A 291 -2.83 27.87 4.61
CA ALA A 291 -3.92 28.58 3.92
C ALA A 291 -3.40 29.45 2.77
N ASP A 292 -4.06 29.40 1.60
CA ASP A 292 -3.86 30.40 0.55
C ASP A 292 -4.46 31.76 0.97
N GLY A 293 -4.14 32.82 0.22
CA GLY A 293 -4.61 34.16 0.55
C GLY A 293 -6.14 34.32 0.57
N ALA A 294 -6.86 33.53 -0.24
CA ALA A 294 -8.33 33.58 -0.24
C ALA A 294 -8.92 32.88 0.99
N THR A 295 -8.34 31.78 1.41
CA THR A 295 -8.68 31.09 2.66
C THR A 295 -8.41 31.99 3.85
N ARG A 296 -7.23 32.63 3.92
CA ARG A 296 -6.87 33.62 4.97
C ARG A 296 -7.90 34.73 5.09
N ALA A 297 -8.29 35.34 3.96
CA ALA A 297 -9.29 36.43 3.95
C ALA A 297 -10.67 35.97 4.50
N ILE A 298 -10.97 34.67 4.50
CA ILE A 298 -12.23 34.15 5.09
C ILE A 298 -12.10 33.87 6.58
N VAL A 299 -10.93 33.39 7.04
CA VAL A 299 -10.80 32.80 8.38
C VAL A 299 -10.10 33.69 9.42
N ASP A 300 -9.28 34.64 9.00
CA ASP A 300 -8.47 35.46 9.93
C ASP A 300 -9.29 36.26 10.96
N ASP A 301 -10.47 36.75 10.57
CA ASP A 301 -11.36 37.51 11.45
C ASP A 301 -12.41 36.66 12.18
N GLN A 302 -12.30 35.33 12.15
CA GLN A 302 -13.29 34.41 12.75
C GLN A 302 -12.91 34.10 14.21
N PRO A 303 -13.69 34.58 15.22
CA PRO A 303 -13.33 34.42 16.64
C PRO A 303 -13.35 32.95 17.11
N ALA A 304 -13.95 32.04 16.37
CA ALA A 304 -14.01 30.63 16.70
C ALA A 304 -12.78 29.82 16.19
N ILE A 305 -11.92 30.44 15.38
CA ILE A 305 -10.74 29.79 14.78
C ILE A 305 -9.49 30.25 15.57
N ASP A 306 -8.70 29.24 15.96
CA ASP A 306 -7.39 29.51 16.56
C ASP A 306 -6.41 29.95 15.45
N VAL A 307 -6.12 31.26 15.42
CA VAL A 307 -5.27 31.86 14.39
C VAL A 307 -3.81 31.38 14.45
N ASP A 308 -3.34 30.91 15.61
CA ASP A 308 -2.00 30.33 15.76
C ASP A 308 -1.85 28.99 15.02
N MET A 309 -2.97 28.37 14.69
CA MET A 309 -3.02 27.14 13.87
C MET A 309 -3.15 27.43 12.37
N ILE A 310 -3.14 28.70 11.94
CA ILE A 310 -3.23 29.08 10.54
C ILE A 310 -1.90 29.70 10.09
N VAL A 311 -1.26 29.06 9.12
CA VAL A 311 -0.02 29.54 8.51
C VAL A 311 -0.22 29.82 7.02
N ASP A 312 0.61 30.68 6.44
CA ASP A 312 0.54 30.95 5.01
C ASP A 312 1.06 29.78 4.20
N ALA A 313 0.28 29.31 3.23
CA ALA A 313 0.72 28.29 2.31
C ALA A 313 1.81 28.82 1.38
N THR A 314 2.81 27.99 1.13
CA THR A 314 3.85 28.21 0.14
C THR A 314 3.64 27.27 -1.06
N GLU A 315 4.38 27.48 -2.14
CA GLU A 315 4.31 26.57 -3.32
C GLU A 315 4.67 25.13 -2.96
N ALA A 316 5.54 24.91 -1.98
CA ALA A 316 5.96 23.59 -1.53
C ALA A 316 4.83 22.83 -0.82
N ASP A 317 3.93 23.52 -0.14
CA ASP A 317 2.83 22.91 0.60
C ASP A 317 1.89 22.11 -0.32
N TRP A 318 1.68 22.58 -1.56
CA TRP A 318 0.81 21.91 -2.53
C TRP A 318 1.31 20.53 -2.96
N SER A 319 2.63 20.28 -2.88
CA SER A 319 3.24 19.00 -3.26
C SER A 319 3.71 18.16 -2.07
N THR A 320 3.42 18.61 -0.84
CA THR A 320 3.90 17.97 0.38
C THR A 320 2.95 16.87 0.85
N GLU A 321 3.47 15.66 1.04
CA GLU A 321 2.84 14.62 1.85
C GLU A 321 3.28 14.84 3.29
N TYR A 322 2.46 15.52 4.11
CA TYR A 322 2.83 15.89 5.47
C TYR A 322 2.97 14.70 6.43
N LEU A 323 2.08 13.71 6.31
CA LEU A 323 1.99 12.58 7.24
C LEU A 323 1.84 13.00 8.71
N SER A 324 1.33 14.19 8.96
CA SER A 324 1.15 14.86 10.25
C SER A 324 -0.20 15.58 10.31
N MET A 325 -0.48 16.27 11.41
CA MET A 325 -1.69 17.08 11.60
C MET A 325 -1.55 18.43 10.88
N ASP A 326 -1.17 18.41 9.60
CA ASP A 326 -1.03 19.55 8.71
C ASP A 326 -1.91 19.36 7.47
N LEU A 327 -2.57 20.40 6.97
CA LEU A 327 -3.46 20.36 5.82
C LEU A 327 -3.31 21.64 4.99
N ALA A 328 -2.95 21.53 3.72
CA ALA A 328 -3.00 22.65 2.79
C ALA A 328 -4.44 22.94 2.38
N VAL A 329 -4.82 24.21 2.30
CA VAL A 329 -6.19 24.65 1.94
C VAL A 329 -6.13 25.74 0.91
N ARG A 330 -6.87 25.55 -0.19
CA ARG A 330 -6.93 26.50 -1.31
C ARG A 330 -8.36 26.69 -1.81
N VAL A 331 -8.73 27.94 -2.10
CA VAL A 331 -9.96 28.28 -2.80
C VAL A 331 -9.73 28.24 -4.30
N VAL A 332 -10.65 27.61 -5.03
CA VAL A 332 -10.62 27.45 -6.50
C VAL A 332 -11.94 27.92 -7.11
N GLY A 333 -11.91 28.38 -8.37
CA GLY A 333 -13.08 28.91 -9.06
C GLY A 333 -13.97 27.88 -9.73
N SER A 334 -13.46 26.64 -9.96
CA SER A 334 -14.23 25.61 -10.66
C SER A 334 -13.62 24.22 -10.47
N ALA A 335 -14.35 23.18 -10.92
CA ALA A 335 -13.85 21.81 -10.97
C ALA A 335 -12.64 21.67 -11.92
N GLU A 336 -12.59 22.44 -12.99
CA GLU A 336 -11.45 22.46 -13.94
C GLU A 336 -10.20 23.01 -13.25
N GLU A 337 -10.31 24.11 -12.47
CA GLU A 337 -9.18 24.64 -11.72
C GLU A 337 -8.71 23.65 -10.64
N ALA A 338 -9.65 22.99 -9.94
CA ALA A 338 -9.32 21.95 -8.98
C ALA A 338 -8.55 20.80 -9.64
N THR A 339 -9.01 20.32 -10.80
CA THR A 339 -8.33 19.24 -11.52
C THR A 339 -6.97 19.66 -12.08
N GLU A 340 -6.79 20.92 -12.47
CA GLU A 340 -5.48 21.45 -12.90
C GLU A 340 -4.50 21.50 -11.74
N HIS A 341 -4.96 21.95 -10.54
CA HIS A 341 -4.16 21.92 -9.33
C HIS A 341 -3.72 20.49 -8.99
N ILE A 342 -4.68 19.55 -8.96
CA ILE A 342 -4.41 18.12 -8.70
C ILE A 342 -3.41 17.56 -9.71
N ARG A 343 -3.57 17.86 -10.98
CA ARG A 343 -2.69 17.39 -12.06
C ARG A 343 -1.25 17.85 -11.88
N ARG A 344 -1.06 19.03 -11.30
CA ARG A 344 0.27 19.63 -11.07
C ARG A 344 0.97 19.07 -9.84
N TYR A 345 0.22 18.77 -8.77
CA TYR A 345 0.82 18.51 -7.45
C TYR A 345 0.57 17.10 -6.90
N SER A 346 -0.40 16.37 -7.45
CA SER A 346 -0.73 15.02 -7.00
C SER A 346 0.38 14.02 -7.30
N THR A 347 0.46 13.02 -6.43
CA THR A 347 1.25 11.80 -6.65
C THR A 347 0.47 10.70 -7.39
N GLY A 348 -0.79 10.97 -7.78
CA GLY A 348 -1.66 10.00 -8.46
C GLY A 348 -2.18 8.88 -7.56
N HIS A 349 -2.20 9.07 -6.25
CA HIS A 349 -2.64 8.05 -5.29
C HIS A 349 -4.17 8.02 -5.16
N THR A 350 -4.75 9.01 -4.49
CA THR A 350 -6.20 9.08 -4.22
C THR A 350 -6.68 10.51 -4.27
N GLU A 351 -7.70 10.76 -5.09
CA GLU A 351 -8.30 12.08 -5.22
C GLU A 351 -9.79 12.01 -4.94
N GLY A 352 -10.30 12.99 -4.18
CA GLY A 352 -11.70 13.03 -3.76
C GLY A 352 -12.45 14.24 -4.29
N ILE A 353 -13.73 14.07 -4.57
CA ILE A 353 -14.69 15.15 -4.81
C ILE A 353 -15.94 14.95 -3.95
N VAL A 354 -16.44 16.05 -3.37
CA VAL A 354 -17.76 16.10 -2.77
C VAL A 354 -18.64 17.02 -3.62
N ALA A 355 -19.66 16.46 -4.27
CA ALA A 355 -20.54 17.15 -5.20
C ALA A 355 -21.87 16.42 -5.38
N SER A 356 -22.93 17.16 -5.67
CA SER A 356 -24.21 16.62 -6.16
C SER A 356 -24.42 16.86 -7.66
N ASP A 357 -23.68 17.80 -8.26
CA ASP A 357 -23.74 18.04 -9.72
C ASP A 357 -22.98 16.96 -10.49
N VAL A 358 -23.72 16.24 -11.34
CA VAL A 358 -23.17 15.20 -12.21
C VAL A 358 -22.17 15.76 -13.23
N ALA A 359 -22.32 17.03 -13.65
CA ALA A 359 -21.40 17.66 -14.59
C ALA A 359 -20.04 17.91 -13.92
N ALA A 360 -20.01 18.46 -12.70
CA ALA A 360 -18.80 18.64 -11.92
C ALA A 360 -18.09 17.29 -11.64
N ILE A 361 -18.83 16.25 -11.26
CA ILE A 361 -18.29 14.89 -11.07
C ILE A 361 -17.65 14.34 -12.36
N ARG A 362 -18.28 14.57 -13.53
CA ARG A 362 -17.73 14.13 -14.83
C ARG A 362 -16.43 14.87 -15.16
N VAL A 363 -16.39 16.19 -14.96
CA VAL A 363 -15.18 17.01 -15.17
C VAL A 363 -14.06 16.50 -14.29
N PHE A 364 -14.34 16.31 -12.99
CA PHE A 364 -13.35 15.82 -12.04
C PHE A 364 -12.81 14.45 -12.45
N ARG A 365 -13.67 13.47 -12.74
CA ARG A 365 -13.27 12.12 -13.17
C ARG A 365 -12.46 12.10 -14.46
N ALA A 366 -12.77 12.99 -15.40
CA ALA A 366 -12.04 13.09 -16.67
C ALA A 366 -10.72 13.83 -16.52
N GLY A 367 -10.66 14.79 -15.59
CA GLY A 367 -9.49 15.64 -15.37
C GLY A 367 -8.42 15.07 -14.44
N VAL A 368 -8.79 14.10 -13.61
CA VAL A 368 -7.89 13.50 -12.60
C VAL A 368 -7.34 12.17 -13.06
N ASP A 369 -6.05 11.95 -12.85
CA ASP A 369 -5.36 10.70 -13.16
C ASP A 369 -4.76 10.11 -11.87
N ALA A 370 -5.60 9.45 -11.08
CA ALA A 370 -5.23 8.82 -9.83
C ALA A 370 -5.54 7.32 -9.85
N ALA A 371 -4.90 6.59 -8.94
CA ALA A 371 -5.15 5.16 -8.73
C ALA A 371 -6.55 4.91 -8.15
N ALA A 372 -7.05 5.85 -7.32
CA ALA A 372 -8.41 5.82 -6.80
C ALA A 372 -9.05 7.21 -6.88
N ILE A 373 -10.34 7.25 -7.20
CA ILE A 373 -11.16 8.47 -7.19
C ILE A 373 -12.34 8.23 -6.25
N ALA A 374 -12.39 9.01 -5.16
CA ALA A 374 -13.48 8.99 -4.19
C ALA A 374 -14.55 10.04 -4.58
N ILE A 375 -15.80 9.63 -4.69
CA ILE A 375 -16.93 10.52 -4.94
C ILE A 375 -17.84 10.47 -3.73
N ASN A 376 -18.00 11.60 -3.04
CA ASN A 376 -18.78 11.71 -1.80
C ASN A 376 -18.36 10.69 -0.73
N ALA A 377 -17.05 10.41 -0.65
CA ALA A 377 -16.47 9.46 0.28
C ALA A 377 -15.08 9.92 0.73
N SER A 378 -14.65 9.46 1.89
CA SER A 378 -13.31 9.74 2.42
C SER A 378 -12.23 9.06 1.59
N THR A 379 -11.10 9.72 1.39
CA THR A 379 -9.91 9.14 0.77
C THR A 379 -9.37 7.94 1.54
N ARG A 380 -9.71 7.83 2.83
CA ARG A 380 -9.35 6.72 3.71
C ARG A 380 -9.88 5.35 3.27
N PHE A 381 -10.87 5.30 2.38
CA PHE A 381 -11.37 4.05 1.80
C PHE A 381 -10.42 3.41 0.79
N THR A 382 -9.40 4.11 0.31
CA THR A 382 -8.36 3.51 -0.55
C THR A 382 -7.45 2.60 0.27
N ASP A 383 -7.96 1.43 0.60
CA ASP A 383 -7.38 0.43 1.49
C ASP A 383 -7.91 -0.94 1.06
N GLY A 384 -7.04 -1.94 0.96
CA GLY A 384 -7.42 -3.27 0.47
C GLY A 384 -8.52 -3.94 1.30
N GLY A 385 -8.49 -3.79 2.62
CA GLY A 385 -9.53 -4.29 3.51
C GLY A 385 -10.86 -3.59 3.29
N GLN A 386 -10.84 -2.25 3.14
CA GLN A 386 -12.06 -1.45 2.95
C GLN A 386 -12.69 -1.63 1.56
N LEU A 387 -11.89 -1.89 0.53
CA LEU A 387 -12.37 -2.13 -0.84
C LEU A 387 -12.72 -3.60 -1.12
N GLY A 388 -12.70 -4.46 -0.09
CA GLY A 388 -13.11 -5.87 -0.22
C GLY A 388 -12.05 -6.77 -0.81
N LEU A 389 -10.78 -6.32 -0.88
CA LEU A 389 -9.64 -7.14 -1.30
C LEU A 389 -9.04 -7.97 -0.15
N GLY A 390 -9.54 -7.80 1.08
CA GLY A 390 -9.15 -8.47 2.31
C GLY A 390 -7.83 -7.96 2.88
N ALA A 391 -6.76 -7.97 2.11
CA ALA A 391 -5.44 -7.47 2.49
C ALA A 391 -4.72 -6.90 1.28
N GLU A 392 -3.66 -6.11 1.53
CA GLU A 392 -2.85 -5.52 0.47
C GLU A 392 -1.36 -5.57 0.78
N VAL A 393 -0.55 -5.76 -0.24
CA VAL A 393 0.92 -5.59 -0.16
C VAL A 393 1.29 -4.12 -0.20
N GLY A 394 0.47 -3.28 -0.77
CA GLY A 394 0.63 -1.83 -0.92
C GLY A 394 -0.31 -1.24 -1.95
N ILE A 395 -0.22 0.07 -2.13
CA ILE A 395 -1.02 0.82 -3.08
C ILE A 395 -0.10 1.34 -4.17
N SER A 396 -0.31 0.90 -5.42
CA SER A 396 0.48 1.31 -6.57
C SER A 396 -0.16 2.49 -7.28
N THR A 397 0.65 3.48 -7.64
CA THR A 397 0.22 4.60 -8.49
C THR A 397 0.61 4.40 -9.96
N GLN A 398 1.37 3.34 -10.27
CA GLN A 398 1.81 3.04 -11.64
C GLN A 398 0.64 2.68 -12.56
N LYS A 399 0.78 3.00 -13.84
CA LYS A 399 -0.18 2.61 -14.89
C LYS A 399 0.21 1.26 -15.53
N LEU A 400 0.37 0.25 -14.67
CA LEU A 400 0.64 -1.14 -15.07
C LEU A 400 -0.56 -2.04 -14.75
N HIS A 401 -0.34 -3.36 -14.76
CA HIS A 401 -1.37 -4.33 -14.38
C HIS A 401 -1.83 -4.20 -12.91
N ALA A 402 -0.94 -3.71 -12.04
CA ALA A 402 -1.20 -3.41 -10.64
C ALA A 402 -1.28 -1.88 -10.47
N ARG A 403 -2.48 -1.35 -10.22
CA ARG A 403 -2.74 0.05 -9.90
C ARG A 403 -3.82 0.14 -8.83
N GLY A 404 -3.61 0.95 -7.82
CA GLY A 404 -4.43 0.98 -6.60
C GLY A 404 -3.96 -0.02 -5.56
N PRO A 405 -4.80 -0.38 -4.58
CA PRO A 405 -4.50 -1.40 -3.59
C PRO A 405 -4.20 -2.75 -4.26
N MET A 406 -3.07 -3.34 -3.88
CA MET A 406 -2.56 -4.58 -4.48
C MET A 406 -2.88 -5.78 -3.58
N GLY A 407 -3.93 -6.51 -3.90
CA GLY A 407 -4.31 -7.75 -3.26
C GLY A 407 -3.69 -8.99 -3.94
N LEU A 408 -4.37 -10.12 -3.82
CA LEU A 408 -3.90 -11.39 -4.38
C LEU A 408 -3.82 -11.37 -5.92
N THR A 409 -4.76 -10.69 -6.58
CA THR A 409 -4.85 -10.62 -8.03
C THR A 409 -3.62 -9.96 -8.65
N GLU A 410 -3.12 -8.89 -8.02
CA GLU A 410 -1.97 -8.11 -8.49
C GLU A 410 -0.64 -8.84 -8.27
N LEU A 411 -0.62 -9.88 -7.42
CA LEU A 411 0.51 -10.80 -7.25
C LEU A 411 0.48 -11.96 -8.26
N THR A 412 -0.34 -11.86 -9.30
CA THR A 412 -0.42 -12.82 -10.40
C THR A 412 -0.22 -12.15 -11.75
N THR A 413 0.17 -12.96 -12.75
CA THR A 413 0.14 -12.59 -14.15
C THR A 413 -0.77 -13.54 -14.92
N THR A 414 -0.68 -13.60 -16.24
CA THR A 414 -1.50 -14.50 -17.04
C THR A 414 -0.66 -15.28 -18.04
N THR A 415 -1.14 -16.48 -18.37
CA THR A 415 -0.61 -17.29 -19.47
C THR A 415 -1.69 -17.58 -20.49
N TRP A 416 -1.30 -17.74 -21.77
CA TRP A 416 -2.19 -18.15 -22.83
C TRP A 416 -2.07 -19.64 -23.05
N ILE A 417 -3.20 -20.35 -23.09
CA ILE A 417 -3.29 -21.78 -23.36
C ILE A 417 -4.05 -21.97 -24.67
N TYR A 418 -3.46 -22.70 -25.59
CA TYR A 418 -4.04 -23.03 -26.89
C TYR A 418 -4.26 -24.54 -26.96
N GLU A 419 -5.50 -24.95 -27.13
CA GLU A 419 -5.87 -26.37 -27.25
C GLU A 419 -6.43 -26.63 -28.64
N GLY A 420 -5.82 -27.55 -29.37
CA GLY A 420 -6.23 -27.98 -30.71
C GLY A 420 -5.96 -29.46 -30.93
N GLU A 421 -6.52 -30.03 -31.99
CA GLU A 421 -6.37 -31.43 -32.40
C GLU A 421 -5.45 -31.53 -33.62
N GLY A 422 -4.18 -31.12 -33.46
CA GLY A 422 -3.26 -31.00 -34.60
C GLY A 422 -3.47 -29.75 -35.45
N THR A 423 -4.13 -28.73 -34.87
CA THR A 423 -4.43 -27.48 -35.57
C THR A 423 -3.16 -26.70 -35.88
N ILE A 424 -2.98 -26.37 -37.16
CA ILE A 424 -1.85 -25.58 -37.67
C ILE A 424 -2.33 -24.19 -38.09
N ARG A 425 -1.42 -23.23 -38.11
CA ARG A 425 -1.67 -21.93 -38.65
C ARG A 425 -1.76 -22.01 -40.16
N PRO A 426 -2.84 -21.52 -40.81
CA PRO A 426 -2.97 -21.55 -42.29
C PRO A 426 -1.93 -20.65 -42.98
#